data_4363be9b37a2440c342fea8379d42638
#
_entry.id   4363be9b37a2440c342fea8379d42638
#
_cell.length_a   1.000
_cell.length_b   1.000
_cell.length_c   1.000
_cell.angle_alpha   90.00
_cell.angle_beta   90.00
_cell.angle_gamma   90.00
#
_symmetry.space_group_name_H-M   'P 1'
#
loop_
_entity.id
_entity.type
_entity.pdbx_description
1 polymer ?
#
loop_
_entity_poly.entity_id
_entity_poly.type
_entity_poly.pdbx_seq_one_letter_code
_entity_poly.pdbx_strand_id
1 'polypeptide(L)'
;MARDQSLDVARGAIMLYIVGLIHGVWWFNIFGLQRYGDLLLFEMPAVFAISGFGYRLFEASKKGGPAIAGPVDYFWFLATRISRILIPYFAYAIAAVAIVIAFKGQFHHEGWDPKAIALAWLDPSLAGGPFTIYYLNSHLWFIAPFLAVTALLPLAARLVPKAGLPLWAFAPPFAIAMTFLSRQHLPSQGMVQTIVFYLGWALFGYGLALKPQRSSRVLAVTAAVAIATLVVLRSGFGITQNMYNAKFPPNGLFVVFSTAWMSSILLLLTRIPRSFVDDLAAKGWFLPFLKNGYSVYLWQGVAYSLASILRDHTPLSINIDWAIALVLSAAIGSLASPLERVRIRR
;
A
#
# COMPACT_ATOMS: atom_id res chain seq x y z
N MET A 1 21.98 4.61 14.69
CA MET A 1 20.67 4.28 15.28
C MET A 1 20.37 2.82 15.02
N ALA A 2 19.96 2.07 16.02
CA ALA A 2 19.42 0.72 15.82
C ALA A 2 18.19 0.82 14.90
N ARG A 3 18.09 -0.10 13.95
CA ARG A 3 16.94 -0.23 13.05
C ARG A 3 15.69 -0.52 13.89
N ASP A 4 14.59 0.18 13.65
CA ASP A 4 13.34 -0.06 14.38
C ASP A 4 12.70 -1.35 13.87
N GLN A 5 12.90 -2.42 14.61
CA GLN A 5 12.41 -3.76 14.26
C GLN A 5 10.88 -3.81 14.22
N SER A 6 10.19 -3.06 15.08
CA SER A 6 8.73 -3.01 15.08
C SER A 6 8.18 -2.41 13.79
N LEU A 7 8.82 -1.37 13.25
CA LEU A 7 8.45 -0.78 11.96
C LEU A 7 8.71 -1.76 10.80
N ASP A 8 9.81 -2.50 10.85
CA ASP A 8 10.10 -3.49 9.82
C ASP A 8 9.10 -4.64 9.85
N VAL A 9 8.71 -5.12 11.03
CA VAL A 9 7.67 -6.14 11.20
C VAL A 9 6.32 -5.61 10.71
N ALA A 10 5.95 -4.36 11.05
CA ALA A 10 4.72 -3.76 10.54
C ALA A 10 4.69 -3.68 9.01
N ARG A 11 5.82 -3.32 8.37
CA ARG A 11 5.97 -3.35 6.90
C ARG A 11 5.80 -4.75 6.33
N GLY A 12 6.46 -5.73 6.93
CA GLY A 12 6.35 -7.13 6.50
C GLY A 12 4.94 -7.67 6.65
N ALA A 13 4.28 -7.38 7.77
CA ALA A 13 2.92 -7.81 8.05
C ALA A 13 1.91 -7.23 7.06
N ILE A 14 2.01 -5.93 6.75
CA ILE A 14 1.12 -5.31 5.75
C ILE A 14 1.38 -5.85 4.34
N MET A 15 2.62 -6.16 3.98
CA MET A 15 2.94 -6.78 2.70
C MET A 15 2.39 -8.21 2.61
N LEU A 16 2.54 -9.00 3.66
CA LEU A 16 1.92 -10.33 3.73
C LEU A 16 0.39 -10.25 3.66
N TYR A 17 -0.21 -9.27 4.34
CA TYR A 17 -1.64 -9.02 4.29
C TYR A 17 -2.11 -8.70 2.86
N ILE A 18 -1.41 -7.81 2.15
CA ILE A 18 -1.76 -7.44 0.77
C ILE A 18 -1.59 -8.64 -0.16
N VAL A 19 -0.39 -9.22 -0.19
CA VAL A 19 -0.04 -10.29 -1.14
C VAL A 19 -0.81 -11.57 -0.82
N GLY A 20 -0.92 -11.94 0.44
CA GLY A 20 -1.57 -13.18 0.86
C GLY A 20 -3.08 -13.05 0.94
N LEU A 21 -3.59 -12.12 1.76
CA LEU A 21 -5.01 -12.07 2.06
C LEU A 21 -5.79 -11.25 1.02
N ILE A 22 -5.45 -9.98 0.80
CA ILE A 22 -6.23 -9.11 -0.10
C ILE A 22 -6.26 -9.68 -1.51
N HIS A 23 -5.11 -9.95 -2.12
CA HIS A 23 -5.08 -10.48 -3.48
C HIS A 23 -5.57 -11.93 -3.55
N GLY A 24 -5.37 -12.74 -2.51
CA GLY A 24 -5.97 -14.06 -2.43
C GLY A 24 -7.49 -14.02 -2.43
N VAL A 25 -8.09 -13.10 -1.67
CA VAL A 25 -9.55 -12.91 -1.62
C VAL A 25 -10.08 -12.36 -2.95
N TRP A 26 -9.48 -11.28 -3.46
CA TRP A 26 -10.00 -10.60 -4.65
C TRP A 26 -9.72 -11.36 -5.95
N TRP A 27 -8.59 -12.03 -6.06
CA TRP A 27 -8.18 -12.69 -7.29
C TRP A 27 -8.56 -14.17 -7.34
N PHE A 28 -8.52 -14.86 -6.19
CA PHE A 28 -8.76 -16.30 -6.14
C PHE A 28 -9.99 -16.67 -5.32
N ASN A 29 -10.68 -15.70 -4.70
CA ASN A 29 -11.83 -15.98 -3.83
C ASN A 29 -11.53 -17.05 -2.75
N ILE A 30 -10.32 -16.99 -2.16
CA ILE A 30 -9.91 -17.96 -1.15
C ILE A 30 -10.96 -18.06 -0.04
N PHE A 31 -11.24 -19.29 0.39
CA PHE A 31 -12.19 -19.60 1.45
C PHE A 31 -13.60 -18.99 1.23
N GLY A 32 -13.95 -18.58 0.00
CA GLY A 32 -15.23 -17.93 -0.31
C GLY A 32 -15.38 -16.54 0.31
N LEU A 33 -14.27 -15.86 0.63
CA LEU A 33 -14.27 -14.58 1.34
C LEU A 33 -14.47 -13.36 0.44
N GLN A 34 -14.54 -13.50 -0.89
CA GLN A 34 -14.67 -12.37 -1.82
C GLN A 34 -15.86 -11.46 -1.49
N ARG A 35 -16.97 -12.02 -1.04
CA ARG A 35 -18.15 -11.25 -0.59
C ARG A 35 -17.88 -10.29 0.57
N TYR A 36 -16.82 -10.53 1.33
CA TYR A 36 -16.37 -9.70 2.45
C TYR A 36 -15.11 -8.87 2.08
N GLY A 37 -14.64 -8.97 0.83
CA GLY A 37 -13.42 -8.32 0.36
C GLY A 37 -13.40 -6.81 0.64
N ASP A 38 -14.55 -6.16 0.49
CA ASP A 38 -14.72 -4.73 0.78
C ASP A 38 -14.33 -4.34 2.21
N LEU A 39 -14.58 -5.22 3.18
CA LEU A 39 -14.25 -4.98 4.58
C LEU A 39 -12.73 -5.05 4.87
N LEU A 40 -11.96 -5.57 3.94
CA LEU A 40 -10.52 -5.78 4.10
C LEU A 40 -9.67 -4.65 3.49
N LEU A 41 -10.27 -3.66 2.81
CA LEU A 41 -9.57 -2.67 1.96
C LEU A 41 -8.90 -1.51 2.72
N PHE A 42 -8.34 -1.75 3.92
CA PHE A 42 -7.66 -0.71 4.70
C PHE A 42 -6.12 -0.67 4.49
N GLU A 43 -5.59 -1.57 3.72
CA GLU A 43 -4.16 -1.83 3.59
C GLU A 43 -3.35 -0.60 3.14
N MET A 44 -3.87 0.15 2.17
CA MET A 44 -3.14 1.30 1.63
C MET A 44 -3.01 2.47 2.62
N PRO A 45 -4.06 2.88 3.36
CA PRO A 45 -3.91 3.78 4.51
C PRO A 45 -2.77 3.38 5.46
N ALA A 46 -2.65 2.10 5.79
CA ALA A 46 -1.58 1.58 6.65
C ALA A 46 -0.19 1.70 5.99
N VAL A 47 -0.06 1.35 4.70
CA VAL A 47 1.19 1.49 3.94
C VAL A 47 1.68 2.94 3.94
N PHE A 48 0.79 3.90 3.68
CA PHE A 48 1.17 5.31 3.64
C PHE A 48 1.46 5.86 5.05
N ALA A 49 0.72 5.44 6.08
CA ALA A 49 1.02 5.80 7.46
C ALA A 49 2.40 5.26 7.89
N ILE A 50 2.74 4.02 7.55
CA ILE A 50 4.07 3.44 7.77
C ILE A 50 5.15 4.23 7.02
N SER A 51 4.87 4.70 5.81
CA SER A 51 5.82 5.51 5.02
C SER A 51 6.10 6.86 5.68
N GLY A 52 5.05 7.53 6.17
CA GLY A 52 5.19 8.79 6.92
C GLY A 52 5.94 8.62 8.24
N PHE A 53 5.64 7.56 8.98
CA PHE A 53 6.38 7.18 10.20
C PHE A 53 7.87 6.98 9.90
N GLY A 54 8.16 6.21 8.85
CA GLY A 54 9.54 5.96 8.40
C GLY A 54 10.27 7.22 7.94
N TYR A 55 9.56 8.17 7.30
CA TYR A 55 10.13 9.46 6.94
C TYR A 55 10.54 10.26 8.19
N ARG A 56 9.71 10.28 9.24
CA ARG A 56 10.06 10.96 10.51
C ARG A 56 11.28 10.32 11.17
N LEU A 57 11.41 8.99 11.17
CA LEU A 57 12.62 8.33 11.69
C LEU A 57 13.87 8.69 10.87
N PHE A 58 13.71 8.82 9.54
CA PHE A 58 14.80 9.29 8.68
C PHE A 58 15.23 10.71 9.06
N GLU A 59 14.31 11.65 9.27
CA GLU A 59 14.64 13.00 9.74
C GLU A 59 15.37 12.96 11.10
N ALA A 60 14.83 12.21 12.06
CA ALA A 60 15.44 12.08 13.39
C ALA A 60 16.84 11.45 13.37
N SER A 61 17.18 10.70 12.32
CA SER A 61 18.51 10.08 12.17
C SER A 61 19.60 11.06 11.73
N LYS A 62 19.25 12.22 11.22
CA LYS A 62 20.21 13.24 10.78
C LYS A 62 20.65 14.09 11.96
N LYS A 63 21.91 13.90 12.38
CA LYS A 63 22.54 14.70 13.43
C LYS A 63 22.92 16.07 12.84
N GLY A 64 22.58 17.16 13.52
CA GLY A 64 23.09 18.49 13.24
C GLY A 64 22.26 19.37 12.29
N GLY A 65 21.01 19.01 12.00
CA GLY A 65 20.14 19.88 11.18
C GLY A 65 18.95 19.14 10.55
N PRO A 66 18.12 19.85 9.77
CA PRO A 66 17.01 19.24 9.05
C PRO A 66 17.56 18.24 8.03
N ALA A 67 16.84 17.11 7.86
CA ALA A 67 17.23 16.06 6.91
C ALA A 67 17.27 16.56 5.46
N ILE A 68 16.49 17.61 5.18
CA ILE A 68 16.43 18.31 3.90
C ILE A 68 16.58 19.80 4.19
N ALA A 69 17.80 20.31 4.07
CA ALA A 69 18.13 21.70 4.37
C ALA A 69 17.86 22.66 3.18
N GLY A 70 17.93 22.14 1.95
CA GLY A 70 17.76 22.95 0.74
C GLY A 70 17.35 22.15 -0.50
N PRO A 71 17.23 22.83 -1.66
CA PRO A 71 16.79 22.20 -2.90
C PRO A 71 17.68 21.03 -3.35
N VAL A 72 18.99 21.13 -3.15
CA VAL A 72 19.93 20.06 -3.50
C VAL A 72 19.72 18.81 -2.66
N ASP A 73 19.49 18.96 -1.34
CA ASP A 73 19.20 17.83 -0.46
C ASP A 73 17.83 17.20 -0.79
N TYR A 74 16.87 18.03 -1.17
CA TYR A 74 15.56 17.55 -1.62
C TYR A 74 15.68 16.76 -2.93
N PHE A 75 16.45 17.26 -3.91
CA PHE A 75 16.70 16.51 -5.13
C PHE A 75 17.35 15.15 -4.87
N TRP A 76 18.39 15.10 -4.02
CA TRP A 76 19.05 13.84 -3.68
C TRP A 76 18.16 12.89 -2.88
N PHE A 77 17.32 13.43 -2.01
CA PHE A 77 16.28 12.64 -1.32
C PHE A 77 15.34 11.98 -2.34
N LEU A 78 14.80 12.77 -3.27
CA LEU A 78 13.92 12.28 -4.33
C LEU A 78 14.63 11.26 -5.22
N ALA A 79 15.79 11.60 -5.76
CA ALA A 79 16.55 10.70 -6.64
C ALA A 79 16.79 9.33 -5.97
N THR A 80 17.19 9.35 -4.69
CA THR A 80 17.41 8.09 -3.94
C THR A 80 16.15 7.32 -3.66
N ARG A 81 15.02 7.98 -3.37
CA ARG A 81 13.76 7.30 -3.04
C ARG A 81 13.05 6.81 -4.28
N ILE A 82 12.98 7.63 -5.31
CA ILE A 82 12.32 7.31 -6.58
C ILE A 82 13.07 6.18 -7.30
N SER A 83 14.40 6.20 -7.34
CA SER A 83 15.18 5.14 -7.96
C SER A 83 14.95 3.76 -7.31
N ARG A 84 14.77 3.72 -5.98
CA ARG A 84 14.46 2.47 -5.25
C ARG A 84 13.06 1.91 -5.56
N ILE A 85 12.18 2.74 -6.09
CA ILE A 85 10.84 2.33 -6.54
C ILE A 85 10.90 1.98 -8.02
N LEU A 86 11.46 2.87 -8.85
CA LEU A 86 11.41 2.75 -10.30
C LEU A 86 12.35 1.69 -10.88
N ILE A 87 13.54 1.47 -10.29
CA ILE A 87 14.45 0.44 -10.80
C ILE A 87 13.83 -0.96 -10.70
N PRO A 88 13.32 -1.43 -9.55
CA PRO A 88 12.61 -2.70 -9.48
C PRO A 88 11.33 -2.72 -10.35
N TYR A 89 10.61 -1.59 -10.41
CA TYR A 89 9.42 -1.47 -11.24
C TYR A 89 9.71 -1.70 -12.73
N PHE A 90 10.73 -1.03 -13.30
CA PHE A 90 11.07 -1.20 -14.71
C PHE A 90 11.59 -2.60 -15.01
N ALA A 91 12.37 -3.19 -14.10
CA ALA A 91 12.79 -4.59 -14.25
C ALA A 91 11.58 -5.53 -14.27
N TYR A 92 10.61 -5.30 -13.39
CA TYR A 92 9.36 -6.04 -13.39
C TYR A 92 8.56 -5.82 -14.68
N ALA A 93 8.39 -4.57 -15.11
CA ALA A 93 7.62 -4.23 -16.32
C ALA A 93 8.22 -4.88 -17.57
N ILE A 94 9.55 -4.86 -17.72
CA ILE A 94 10.25 -5.52 -18.84
C ILE A 94 10.02 -7.04 -18.79
N ALA A 95 10.16 -7.66 -17.62
CA ALA A 95 9.93 -9.10 -17.47
C ALA A 95 8.46 -9.47 -17.74
N ALA A 96 7.51 -8.68 -17.26
CA ALA A 96 6.09 -8.93 -17.47
C ALA A 96 5.71 -8.79 -18.95
N VAL A 97 6.24 -7.80 -19.67
CA VAL A 97 6.07 -7.67 -21.13
C VAL A 97 6.67 -8.88 -21.85
N ALA A 98 7.87 -9.31 -21.47
CA ALA A 98 8.51 -10.50 -22.06
C ALA A 98 7.67 -11.78 -21.83
N ILE A 99 7.08 -11.93 -20.64
CA ILE A 99 6.16 -13.04 -20.32
C ILE A 99 4.92 -12.99 -21.21
N VAL A 100 4.29 -11.83 -21.38
CA VAL A 100 3.12 -11.67 -22.25
C VAL A 100 3.45 -12.02 -23.70
N ILE A 101 4.61 -11.61 -24.19
CA ILE A 101 5.06 -11.94 -25.56
C ILE A 101 5.32 -13.46 -25.70
N ALA A 102 6.01 -14.07 -24.73
CA ALA A 102 6.35 -15.50 -24.76
C ALA A 102 5.13 -16.41 -24.66
N PHE A 103 4.12 -16.01 -23.87
CA PHE A 103 2.89 -16.76 -23.64
C PHE A 103 1.67 -16.12 -24.32
N LYS A 104 1.87 -15.54 -25.49
CA LYS A 104 0.87 -14.77 -26.26
C LYS A 104 -0.48 -15.48 -26.37
N GLY A 105 -0.50 -16.80 -26.56
CA GLY A 105 -1.75 -17.57 -26.69
C GLY A 105 -2.57 -17.65 -25.40
N GLN A 106 -1.96 -17.50 -24.22
CA GLN A 106 -2.63 -17.56 -22.92
C GLN A 106 -3.08 -16.19 -22.41
N PHE A 107 -2.44 -15.11 -22.88
CA PHE A 107 -2.76 -13.75 -22.50
C PHE A 107 -3.45 -12.95 -23.61
N HIS A 108 -3.88 -13.60 -24.67
CA HIS A 108 -4.42 -12.93 -25.85
C HIS A 108 -5.80 -12.33 -25.58
N HIS A 109 -5.91 -11.02 -25.73
CA HIS A 109 -7.16 -10.31 -25.94
C HIS A 109 -7.21 -9.76 -27.37
N GLU A 110 -8.35 -9.90 -28.03
CA GLU A 110 -8.56 -9.29 -29.34
C GLU A 110 -8.28 -7.78 -29.28
N GLY A 111 -7.49 -7.28 -30.23
CA GLY A 111 -7.12 -5.87 -30.31
C GLY A 111 -5.89 -5.46 -29.48
N TRP A 112 -5.14 -6.38 -28.89
CA TRP A 112 -3.90 -6.03 -28.20
C TRP A 112 -2.77 -5.69 -29.16
N ASP A 113 -2.28 -4.46 -29.02
CA ASP A 113 -0.99 -4.03 -29.60
C ASP A 113 0.13 -4.20 -28.55
N PRO A 114 1.09 -5.13 -28.73
CA PRO A 114 2.22 -5.31 -27.82
C PRO A 114 3.03 -4.03 -27.60
N LYS A 115 3.09 -3.14 -28.62
CA LYS A 115 3.78 -1.85 -28.49
C LYS A 115 3.03 -0.92 -27.54
N ALA A 116 1.70 -0.83 -27.66
CA ALA A 116 0.89 -0.01 -26.77
C ALA A 116 0.96 -0.51 -25.30
N ILE A 117 0.97 -1.84 -25.11
CA ILE A 117 1.15 -2.46 -23.78
C ILE A 117 2.52 -2.11 -23.20
N ALA A 118 3.58 -2.29 -23.98
CA ALA A 118 4.93 -1.99 -23.53
C ALA A 118 5.09 -0.51 -23.15
N LEU A 119 4.54 0.41 -23.96
CA LEU A 119 4.56 1.84 -23.68
C LEU A 119 3.76 2.19 -22.42
N ALA A 120 2.57 1.61 -22.24
CA ALA A 120 1.77 1.81 -21.03
C ALA A 120 2.48 1.31 -19.77
N TRP A 121 3.24 0.23 -19.85
CA TRP A 121 3.97 -0.31 -18.69
C TRP A 121 5.30 0.39 -18.42
N LEU A 122 5.86 1.07 -19.41
CA LEU A 122 7.02 1.94 -19.21
C LEU A 122 6.65 3.28 -18.56
N ASP A 123 5.37 3.68 -18.61
CA ASP A 123 4.86 4.85 -17.90
C ASP A 123 4.29 4.46 -16.53
N PRO A 124 4.99 4.78 -15.42
CA PRO A 124 4.47 4.45 -14.09
C PRO A 124 3.14 5.11 -13.73
N SER A 125 2.74 6.18 -14.44
CA SER A 125 1.45 6.84 -14.23
C SER A 125 0.28 6.04 -14.80
N LEU A 126 0.57 5.17 -15.77
CA LEU A 126 -0.39 4.25 -16.40
C LEU A 126 -0.34 2.84 -15.81
N ALA A 127 0.56 2.59 -14.86
CA ALA A 127 0.65 1.31 -14.18
C ALA A 127 -0.68 0.95 -13.52
N GLY A 128 -1.18 -0.27 -13.76
CA GLY A 128 -2.52 -0.69 -13.32
C GLY A 128 -3.67 -0.12 -14.16
N GLY A 129 -3.36 0.60 -15.24
CA GLY A 129 -4.32 1.29 -16.11
C GLY A 129 -4.95 0.42 -17.21
N PRO A 130 -5.25 0.99 -18.39
CA PRO A 130 -6.25 0.48 -19.33
C PRO A 130 -5.95 -0.91 -19.92
N PHE A 131 -4.72 -1.40 -19.80
CA PHE A 131 -4.33 -2.72 -20.29
C PHE A 131 -4.09 -3.67 -19.13
N THR A 132 -5.15 -4.04 -18.40
CA THR A 132 -5.05 -5.02 -17.32
C THR A 132 -4.93 -6.43 -17.90
N ILE A 133 -3.78 -7.07 -17.67
CA ILE A 133 -3.49 -8.42 -18.14
C ILE A 133 -3.48 -9.35 -16.94
N TYR A 134 -4.55 -10.11 -16.73
CA TYR A 134 -4.70 -10.98 -15.57
C TYR A 134 -4.29 -10.23 -14.28
N TYR A 135 -3.33 -10.79 -13.54
CA TYR A 135 -2.82 -10.21 -12.29
C TYR A 135 -1.54 -9.39 -12.49
N LEU A 136 -0.99 -9.34 -13.72
CA LEU A 136 0.35 -8.80 -13.97
C LEU A 136 0.46 -7.31 -13.64
N ASN A 137 -0.57 -6.51 -13.88
CA ASN A 137 -0.48 -5.06 -13.64
C ASN A 137 -1.61 -4.46 -12.78
N SER A 138 -2.69 -5.19 -12.51
CA SER A 138 -3.82 -4.65 -11.76
C SER A 138 -3.46 -4.12 -10.36
N HIS A 139 -2.42 -4.67 -9.74
CA HIS A 139 -1.94 -4.25 -8.43
C HIS A 139 -1.03 -3.01 -8.48
N LEU A 140 -0.56 -2.58 -9.65
CA LEU A 140 0.45 -1.51 -9.79
C LEU A 140 -0.13 -0.08 -9.72
N TRP A 141 -1.44 0.08 -9.65
CA TRP A 141 -2.13 1.37 -9.61
C TRP A 141 -1.61 2.35 -8.54
N PHE A 142 -1.03 1.81 -7.46
CA PHE A 142 -0.54 2.62 -6.34
C PHE A 142 0.81 3.30 -6.64
N ILE A 143 1.56 2.88 -7.67
CA ILE A 143 2.92 3.39 -7.98
C ILE A 143 2.89 4.91 -8.17
N ALA A 144 1.99 5.41 -9.01
CA ALA A 144 1.89 6.84 -9.29
C ALA A 144 1.55 7.67 -8.02
N PRO A 145 0.50 7.35 -7.24
CA PRO A 145 0.23 8.08 -6.00
C PRO A 145 1.35 7.91 -4.97
N PHE A 146 2.04 6.76 -4.93
CA PHE A 146 3.16 6.55 -4.00
C PHE A 146 4.37 7.43 -4.35
N LEU A 147 4.70 7.60 -5.63
CA LEU A 147 5.73 8.52 -6.09
C LEU A 147 5.38 9.97 -5.75
N ALA A 148 4.13 10.38 -6.03
CA ALA A 148 3.65 11.73 -5.73
C ALA A 148 3.69 12.04 -4.21
N VAL A 149 3.18 11.11 -3.38
CA VAL A 149 3.24 11.25 -1.91
C VAL A 149 4.68 11.28 -1.42
N THR A 150 5.57 10.45 -1.97
CA THR A 150 7.00 10.47 -1.62
C THR A 150 7.63 11.83 -1.90
N ALA A 151 7.24 12.49 -2.99
CA ALA A 151 7.73 13.83 -3.33
C ALA A 151 7.12 14.90 -2.42
N LEU A 152 5.82 14.84 -2.14
CA LEU A 152 5.11 15.87 -1.38
C LEU A 152 5.35 15.78 0.13
N LEU A 153 5.58 14.58 0.66
CA LEU A 153 5.67 14.33 2.10
C LEU A 153 6.70 15.20 2.83
N PRO A 154 7.93 15.44 2.33
CA PRO A 154 8.90 16.29 3.01
C PRO A 154 8.44 17.75 3.16
N LEU A 155 7.66 18.24 2.21
CA LEU A 155 7.12 19.60 2.23
C LEU A 155 5.92 19.69 3.18
N ALA A 156 4.98 18.76 3.04
CA ALA A 156 3.75 18.72 3.82
C ALA A 156 3.99 18.34 5.29
N ALA A 157 5.02 17.56 5.61
CA ALA A 157 5.37 17.18 6.99
C ALA A 157 5.70 18.39 7.88
N ARG A 158 6.13 19.52 7.28
CA ARG A 158 6.38 20.79 7.99
C ARG A 158 5.10 21.39 8.59
N LEU A 159 3.93 21.01 8.08
CA LEU A 159 2.63 21.47 8.56
C LEU A 159 2.13 20.64 9.77
N VAL A 160 2.74 19.48 10.06
CA VAL A 160 2.32 18.64 11.18
C VAL A 160 2.74 19.26 12.51
N PRO A 161 1.80 19.49 13.45
CA PRO A 161 2.12 20.04 14.76
C PRO A 161 3.14 19.19 15.53
N LYS A 162 4.08 19.81 16.24
CA LYS A 162 5.07 19.12 17.09
C LYS A 162 4.41 18.25 18.17
N ALA A 163 3.19 18.60 18.59
CA ALA A 163 2.37 17.81 19.50
C ALA A 163 1.87 16.48 18.92
N GLY A 164 2.14 16.23 17.64
CA GLY A 164 1.63 15.08 16.90
C GLY A 164 0.22 15.32 16.38
N LEU A 165 -0.33 14.29 15.74
CA LEU A 165 -1.65 14.34 15.10
C LEU A 165 -2.50 13.17 15.60
N PRO A 166 -3.28 13.32 16.68
CA PRO A 166 -4.10 12.23 17.19
C PRO A 166 -5.22 11.87 16.20
N LEU A 167 -5.49 10.56 16.05
CA LEU A 167 -6.42 10.05 15.03
C LEU A 167 -7.83 10.64 15.16
N TRP A 168 -8.33 10.79 16.38
CA TRP A 168 -9.65 11.38 16.65
C TRP A 168 -9.77 12.86 16.22
N ALA A 169 -8.65 13.60 16.22
CA ALA A 169 -8.63 15.01 15.78
C ALA A 169 -8.33 15.12 14.27
N PHE A 170 -7.60 14.17 13.70
CA PHE A 170 -7.27 14.12 12.28
C PHE A 170 -8.46 13.67 11.42
N ALA A 171 -9.14 12.57 11.83
CA ALA A 171 -10.09 11.90 10.95
C ALA A 171 -11.34 12.72 10.59
N PRO A 172 -12.02 13.46 11.52
CA PRO A 172 -13.24 14.20 11.16
C PRO A 172 -12.98 15.31 10.13
N PRO A 173 -12.04 16.26 10.31
CA PRO A 173 -11.79 17.30 9.32
C PRO A 173 -11.27 16.70 8.00
N PHE A 174 -10.51 15.60 8.05
CA PHE A 174 -10.04 14.93 6.86
C PHE A 174 -11.18 14.27 6.08
N ALA A 175 -12.15 13.64 6.75
CA ALA A 175 -13.34 13.06 6.11
C ALA A 175 -14.18 14.16 5.43
N ILE A 176 -14.37 15.31 6.09
CA ILE A 176 -15.07 16.47 5.53
C ILE A 176 -14.32 16.98 4.29
N ALA A 177 -13.01 17.18 4.38
CA ALA A 177 -12.19 17.66 3.26
C ALA A 177 -12.25 16.70 2.06
N MET A 178 -12.16 15.38 2.29
CA MET A 178 -12.26 14.39 1.23
C MET A 178 -13.66 14.31 0.62
N THR A 179 -14.72 14.49 1.41
CA THR A 179 -16.10 14.57 0.90
C THR A 179 -16.28 15.83 0.04
N PHE A 180 -15.73 16.96 0.47
CA PHE A 180 -15.77 18.19 -0.32
C PHE A 180 -14.99 18.01 -1.63
N LEU A 181 -13.77 17.51 -1.56
CA LEU A 181 -12.92 17.27 -2.72
C LEU A 181 -13.58 16.32 -3.74
N SER A 182 -14.31 15.29 -3.28
CA SER A 182 -14.99 14.34 -4.15
C SER A 182 -16.15 14.94 -4.97
N ARG A 183 -16.63 16.12 -4.58
CA ARG A 183 -17.70 16.86 -5.27
C ARG A 183 -17.18 17.90 -6.27
N GLN A 184 -15.87 18.12 -6.32
CA GLN A 184 -15.27 19.05 -7.27
C GLN A 184 -15.15 18.40 -8.65
N HIS A 185 -15.24 19.22 -9.71
CA HIS A 185 -15.04 18.78 -11.09
C HIS A 185 -13.66 19.24 -11.60
N LEU A 186 -12.60 18.74 -10.99
CA LEU A 186 -11.23 19.09 -11.36
C LEU A 186 -10.71 18.15 -12.48
N PRO A 187 -9.86 18.67 -13.39
CA PRO A 187 -9.10 17.80 -14.27
C PRO A 187 -8.31 16.77 -13.46
N SER A 188 -8.33 15.50 -13.89
CA SER A 188 -7.67 14.40 -13.17
C SER A 188 -8.08 14.24 -11.70
N GLN A 189 -9.31 14.61 -11.37
CA GLN A 189 -9.86 14.62 -10.00
C GLN A 189 -9.57 13.33 -9.23
N GLY A 190 -9.77 12.16 -9.85
CA GLY A 190 -9.52 10.87 -9.20
C GLY A 190 -8.08 10.71 -8.70
N MET A 191 -7.09 11.15 -9.50
CA MET A 191 -5.68 11.11 -9.10
C MET A 191 -5.40 12.13 -7.98
N VAL A 192 -5.92 13.34 -8.07
CA VAL A 192 -5.76 14.37 -7.02
C VAL A 192 -6.34 13.89 -5.70
N GLN A 193 -7.57 13.35 -5.72
CA GLN A 193 -8.20 12.75 -4.54
C GLN A 193 -7.33 11.65 -3.94
N THR A 194 -6.81 10.76 -4.78
CA THR A 194 -5.97 9.64 -4.36
C THR A 194 -4.67 10.13 -3.70
N ILE A 195 -4.00 11.13 -4.30
CA ILE A 195 -2.78 11.71 -3.73
C ILE A 195 -3.07 12.41 -2.40
N VAL A 196 -4.09 13.25 -2.33
CA VAL A 196 -4.46 13.98 -1.10
C VAL A 196 -4.83 13.00 0.02
N PHE A 197 -5.61 11.97 -0.29
CA PHE A 197 -5.99 10.94 0.67
C PHE A 197 -4.77 10.22 1.26
N TYR A 198 -3.88 9.73 0.41
CA TYR A 198 -2.71 8.99 0.88
C TYR A 198 -1.64 9.88 1.51
N LEU A 199 -1.52 11.13 1.06
CA LEU A 199 -0.68 12.12 1.74
C LEU A 199 -1.21 12.39 3.16
N GLY A 200 -2.53 12.52 3.35
CA GLY A 200 -3.14 12.65 4.67
C GLY A 200 -2.76 11.51 5.60
N TRP A 201 -2.85 10.25 5.15
CA TRP A 201 -2.43 9.10 5.96
C TRP A 201 -0.92 9.07 6.21
N ALA A 202 -0.09 9.50 5.26
CA ALA A 202 1.34 9.64 5.47
C ALA A 202 1.66 10.72 6.54
N LEU A 203 0.95 11.86 6.53
CA LEU A 203 1.08 12.90 7.55
C LEU A 203 0.60 12.43 8.93
N PHE A 204 -0.49 11.65 8.98
CA PHE A 204 -0.91 10.99 10.21
C PHE A 204 0.20 10.07 10.76
N GLY A 205 0.79 9.22 9.92
CA GLY A 205 1.90 8.36 10.30
C GLY A 205 3.14 9.11 10.77
N TYR A 206 3.48 10.24 10.13
CA TYR A 206 4.52 11.14 10.58
C TYR A 206 4.21 11.71 11.97
N GLY A 207 2.98 12.17 12.19
CA GLY A 207 2.51 12.66 13.49
C GLY A 207 2.54 11.58 14.58
N LEU A 208 2.21 10.33 14.22
CA LEU A 208 2.28 9.18 15.12
C LEU A 208 3.73 8.90 15.59
N ALA A 209 4.71 9.10 14.71
CA ALA A 209 6.13 8.97 15.07
C ALA A 209 6.63 10.13 15.95
N LEU A 210 6.03 11.32 15.86
CA LEU A 210 6.31 12.43 16.79
C LEU A 210 5.76 12.13 18.18
N LYS A 211 4.51 11.67 18.26
CA LYS A 211 3.84 11.36 19.54
C LYS A 211 2.99 10.08 19.37
N PRO A 212 3.50 8.93 19.82
CA PRO A 212 2.76 7.67 19.77
C PRO A 212 1.46 7.74 20.56
N GLN A 213 0.38 7.24 19.95
CA GLN A 213 -0.92 7.13 20.60
C GLN A 213 -0.98 5.87 21.44
N ARG A 214 -0.85 6.02 22.75
CA ARG A 214 -0.78 4.90 23.72
C ARG A 214 -2.08 4.68 24.49
N SER A 215 -3.02 5.61 24.45
CA SER A 215 -4.28 5.48 25.19
C SER A 215 -5.21 4.49 24.51
N SER A 216 -5.25 3.25 25.01
CA SER A 216 -6.15 2.20 24.52
C SER A 216 -7.62 2.63 24.61
N ARG A 217 -8.00 3.41 25.63
CA ARG A 217 -9.36 3.94 25.78
C ARG A 217 -9.73 4.90 24.65
N VAL A 218 -8.83 5.82 24.31
CA VAL A 218 -9.06 6.79 23.21
C VAL A 218 -9.14 6.05 21.87
N LEU A 219 -8.26 5.09 21.61
CA LEU A 219 -8.30 4.29 20.39
C LEU A 219 -9.58 3.46 20.29
N ALA A 220 -10.01 2.83 21.38
CA ALA A 220 -11.25 2.06 21.40
C ALA A 220 -12.49 2.94 21.15
N VAL A 221 -12.56 4.12 21.78
CA VAL A 221 -13.65 5.08 21.53
C VAL A 221 -13.61 5.56 20.09
N THR A 222 -12.44 5.90 19.54
CA THR A 222 -12.31 6.33 18.14
C THR A 222 -12.79 5.25 17.18
N ALA A 223 -12.41 3.99 17.42
CA ALA A 223 -12.87 2.85 16.61
C ALA A 223 -14.40 2.71 16.70
N ALA A 224 -14.96 2.71 17.91
CA ALA A 224 -16.39 2.56 18.13
C ALA A 224 -17.20 3.68 17.47
N VAL A 225 -16.76 4.93 17.60
CA VAL A 225 -17.40 6.09 16.95
C VAL A 225 -17.34 5.96 15.43
N ALA A 226 -16.18 5.59 14.86
CA ALA A 226 -16.06 5.41 13.42
C ALA A 226 -16.97 4.28 12.90
N ILE A 227 -17.03 3.13 13.59
CA ILE A 227 -17.93 2.02 13.25
C ILE A 227 -19.38 2.46 13.36
N ALA A 228 -19.77 3.11 14.46
CA ALA A 228 -21.13 3.62 14.64
C ALA A 228 -21.53 4.59 13.54
N THR A 229 -20.59 5.51 13.14
CA THR A 229 -20.79 6.42 12.01
C THR A 229 -21.07 5.64 10.71
N LEU A 230 -20.29 4.61 10.39
CA LEU A 230 -20.51 3.79 9.20
C LEU A 230 -21.89 3.10 9.24
N VAL A 231 -22.28 2.55 10.37
CA VAL A 231 -23.59 1.91 10.56
C VAL A 231 -24.71 2.94 10.35
N VAL A 232 -24.63 4.11 10.98
CA VAL A 232 -25.63 5.19 10.84
C VAL A 232 -25.72 5.68 9.41
N LEU A 233 -24.59 5.90 8.73
CA LEU A 233 -24.57 6.31 7.33
C LEU A 233 -25.24 5.27 6.44
N ARG A 234 -25.02 3.99 6.69
CA ARG A 234 -25.60 2.91 5.90
C ARG A 234 -27.09 2.70 6.19
N SER A 235 -27.48 2.58 7.46
CA SER A 235 -28.86 2.24 7.86
C SER A 235 -29.77 3.45 7.96
N GLY A 236 -29.25 4.61 8.41
CA GLY A 236 -30.05 5.83 8.59
C GLY A 236 -30.15 6.72 7.35
N PHE A 237 -29.10 6.75 6.53
CA PHE A 237 -29.03 7.61 5.34
C PHE A 237 -29.03 6.85 4.03
N GLY A 238 -29.18 5.52 4.07
CA GLY A 238 -29.28 4.68 2.88
C GLY A 238 -28.01 4.69 2.00
N ILE A 239 -26.84 5.02 2.55
CA ILE A 239 -25.58 5.01 1.78
C ILE A 239 -25.19 3.56 1.51
N THR A 240 -25.49 3.10 0.30
CA THR A 240 -25.22 1.71 -0.15
C THR A 240 -23.85 1.54 -0.81
N GLN A 241 -23.08 2.61 -0.94
CA GLN A 241 -21.76 2.57 -1.58
C GLN A 241 -20.87 1.55 -0.86
N ASN A 242 -20.35 0.58 -1.63
CA ASN A 242 -19.38 -0.38 -1.11
C ASN A 242 -18.01 0.29 -0.91
N MET A 243 -17.13 -0.33 -0.13
CA MET A 243 -15.84 0.26 0.21
C MET A 243 -14.87 0.25 -0.98
N TYR A 244 -15.03 -0.63 -1.95
CA TYR A 244 -14.28 -0.59 -3.19
C TYR A 244 -14.56 0.72 -3.96
N ASN A 245 -15.82 1.05 -4.19
CA ASN A 245 -16.21 2.29 -4.87
C ASN A 245 -15.87 3.54 -4.04
N ALA A 246 -15.87 3.43 -2.70
CA ALA A 246 -15.45 4.53 -1.83
C ALA A 246 -13.93 4.74 -1.81
N LYS A 247 -13.15 3.73 -2.23
CA LYS A 247 -11.67 3.74 -2.34
C LYS A 247 -11.18 4.26 -3.68
N PHE A 248 -11.96 4.09 -4.76
CA PHE A 248 -11.52 4.38 -6.12
C PHE A 248 -12.48 5.34 -6.85
N PRO A 249 -12.27 6.68 -6.73
CA PRO A 249 -11.27 7.40 -5.94
C PRO A 249 -11.69 7.53 -4.46
N PRO A 250 -10.73 7.66 -3.52
CA PRO A 250 -11.03 7.68 -2.09
C PRO A 250 -11.79 8.95 -1.67
N ASN A 251 -12.88 8.75 -0.93
CA ASN A 251 -13.76 9.82 -0.45
C ASN A 251 -13.86 9.86 1.08
N GLY A 252 -14.72 10.73 1.65
CA GLY A 252 -14.88 10.86 3.09
C GLY A 252 -15.40 9.60 3.78
N LEU A 253 -16.25 8.80 3.12
CA LEU A 253 -16.71 7.52 3.66
C LEU A 253 -15.53 6.56 3.86
N PHE A 254 -14.60 6.53 2.90
CA PHE A 254 -13.40 5.70 3.00
C PHE A 254 -12.43 6.21 4.09
N VAL A 255 -12.42 7.52 4.41
CA VAL A 255 -11.69 8.03 5.58
C VAL A 255 -12.25 7.45 6.88
N VAL A 256 -13.59 7.47 7.05
CA VAL A 256 -14.24 6.92 8.26
C VAL A 256 -13.95 5.42 8.39
N PHE A 257 -14.08 4.68 7.29
CA PHE A 257 -13.76 3.25 7.25
C PHE A 257 -12.29 2.98 7.62
N SER A 258 -11.36 3.70 7.01
CA SER A 258 -9.93 3.59 7.30
C SER A 258 -9.61 3.97 8.75
N THR A 259 -10.34 4.93 9.33
CA THR A 259 -10.20 5.33 10.73
C THR A 259 -10.63 4.21 11.68
N ALA A 260 -11.73 3.51 11.39
CA ALA A 260 -12.15 2.36 12.17
C ALA A 260 -11.07 1.27 12.20
N TRP A 261 -10.51 0.93 11.06
CA TRP A 261 -9.43 -0.05 10.95
C TRP A 261 -8.14 0.41 11.61
N MET A 262 -7.68 1.63 11.33
CA MET A 262 -6.41 2.15 11.86
C MET A 262 -6.45 2.27 13.38
N SER A 263 -7.58 2.72 13.98
CA SER A 263 -7.73 2.75 15.43
C SER A 263 -7.75 1.35 16.05
N SER A 264 -8.41 0.38 15.39
CA SER A 264 -8.43 -1.02 15.84
C SER A 264 -7.05 -1.66 15.79
N ILE A 265 -6.29 -1.42 14.71
CA ILE A 265 -4.91 -1.91 14.56
C ILE A 265 -4.00 -1.28 15.61
N LEU A 266 -4.05 0.04 15.79
CA LEU A 266 -3.25 0.72 16.80
C LEU A 266 -3.61 0.22 18.21
N LEU A 267 -4.90 -0.02 18.49
CA LEU A 267 -5.35 -0.62 19.75
C LEU A 267 -4.76 -2.03 19.94
N LEU A 268 -4.79 -2.87 18.90
CA LEU A 268 -4.19 -4.19 18.92
C LEU A 268 -2.67 -4.11 19.20
N LEU A 269 -1.98 -3.21 18.50
CA LEU A 269 -0.54 -3.00 18.68
C LEU A 269 -0.15 -2.58 20.10
N THR A 270 -1.05 -1.89 20.84
CA THR A 270 -0.78 -1.58 22.28
C THR A 270 -0.76 -2.82 23.17
N ARG A 271 -1.29 -3.95 22.69
CA ARG A 271 -1.41 -5.22 23.45
C ARG A 271 -0.42 -6.29 22.98
N ILE A 272 0.22 -6.09 21.84
CA ILE A 272 1.21 -7.05 21.32
C ILE A 272 2.50 -6.90 22.10
N PRO A 273 2.96 -7.97 22.79
CA PRO A 273 4.22 -7.94 23.52
C PRO A 273 5.40 -7.85 22.54
N ARG A 274 6.49 -7.23 23.00
CA ARG A 274 7.69 -7.06 22.19
C ARG A 274 8.32 -8.41 21.79
N SER A 275 8.25 -9.40 22.66
CA SER A 275 8.71 -10.77 22.36
C SER A 275 8.03 -11.36 21.13
N PHE A 276 6.73 -11.13 20.94
CA PHE A 276 6.01 -11.57 19.74
C PHE A 276 6.58 -10.92 18.47
N VAL A 277 6.90 -9.62 18.53
CA VAL A 277 7.50 -8.90 17.40
C VAL A 277 8.88 -9.46 17.07
N ASP A 278 9.69 -9.73 18.10
CA ASP A 278 11.03 -10.29 17.95
C ASP A 278 10.97 -11.73 17.39
N ASP A 279 10.06 -12.55 17.92
CA ASP A 279 9.82 -13.92 17.46
C ASP A 279 9.36 -13.96 15.99
N LEU A 280 8.41 -13.08 15.61
CA LEU A 280 7.93 -13.00 14.24
C LEU A 280 9.04 -12.56 13.28
N ALA A 281 9.84 -11.57 13.68
CA ALA A 281 10.97 -11.10 12.89
C ALA A 281 12.05 -12.19 12.66
N ALA A 282 12.17 -13.16 13.58
CA ALA A 282 13.10 -14.28 13.47
C ALA A 282 12.58 -15.42 12.60
N LYS A 283 11.27 -15.47 12.26
CA LYS A 283 10.70 -16.55 11.48
C LYS A 283 11.18 -16.54 10.02
N GLY A 284 11.77 -17.63 9.56
CA GLY A 284 12.31 -17.76 8.20
C GLY A 284 11.29 -17.50 7.10
N TRP A 285 10.05 -17.99 7.25
CA TRP A 285 8.98 -17.81 6.29
C TRP A 285 8.51 -16.34 6.18
N PHE A 286 8.71 -15.54 7.23
CA PHE A 286 8.32 -14.13 7.24
C PHE A 286 9.41 -13.20 6.66
N LEU A 287 10.66 -13.66 6.62
CA LEU A 287 11.81 -12.87 6.14
C LEU A 287 11.65 -12.27 4.74
N PRO A 288 11.06 -12.95 3.74
CA PRO A 288 10.80 -12.36 2.43
C PRO A 288 9.99 -11.06 2.52
N PHE A 289 8.90 -11.08 3.27
CA PHE A 289 8.01 -9.93 3.47
C PHE A 289 8.69 -8.82 4.26
N LEU A 290 9.46 -9.17 5.28
CA LEU A 290 10.16 -8.23 6.15
C LEU A 290 11.32 -7.51 5.45
N LYS A 291 12.08 -8.22 4.61
CA LYS A 291 13.31 -7.69 3.99
C LYS A 291 13.11 -7.22 2.55
N ASN A 292 12.22 -7.85 1.81
CA ASN A 292 12.07 -7.72 0.36
C ASN A 292 10.61 -7.41 -0.02
N GLY A 293 9.84 -6.79 0.88
CA GLY A 293 8.39 -6.64 0.75
C GLY A 293 7.96 -5.97 -0.55
N TYR A 294 8.69 -4.97 -1.04
CA TYR A 294 8.35 -4.30 -2.30
C TYR A 294 8.58 -5.21 -3.52
N SER A 295 9.68 -5.93 -3.58
CA SER A 295 9.89 -6.93 -4.66
C SER A 295 8.85 -8.04 -4.59
N VAL A 296 8.53 -8.56 -3.40
CA VAL A 296 7.46 -9.56 -3.25
C VAL A 296 6.14 -9.01 -3.78
N TYR A 297 5.82 -7.76 -3.45
CA TYR A 297 4.62 -7.09 -3.96
C TYR A 297 4.62 -6.92 -5.48
N LEU A 298 5.73 -6.51 -6.09
CA LEU A 298 5.80 -6.40 -7.55
C LEU A 298 5.64 -7.76 -8.25
N TRP A 299 6.44 -8.74 -7.82
CA TRP A 299 6.51 -10.04 -8.49
C TRP A 299 5.34 -10.97 -8.20
N GLN A 300 4.46 -10.63 -7.25
CA GLN A 300 3.23 -11.39 -7.04
C GLN A 300 2.37 -11.48 -8.32
N GLY A 301 2.37 -10.43 -9.16
CA GLY A 301 1.62 -10.45 -10.42
C GLY A 301 2.02 -11.61 -11.32
N VAL A 302 3.32 -11.88 -11.45
CA VAL A 302 3.85 -13.05 -12.17
C VAL A 302 3.47 -14.34 -11.44
N ALA A 303 3.64 -14.40 -10.13
CA ALA A 303 3.38 -15.59 -9.34
C ALA A 303 1.90 -16.02 -9.41
N TYR A 304 0.97 -15.07 -9.25
CA TYR A 304 -0.46 -15.33 -9.35
C TYR A 304 -0.90 -15.70 -10.78
N SER A 305 -0.29 -15.08 -11.80
CA SER A 305 -0.54 -15.45 -13.20
C SER A 305 -0.07 -16.87 -13.49
N LEU A 306 1.11 -17.27 -13.03
CA LEU A 306 1.63 -18.63 -13.18
C LEU A 306 0.76 -19.65 -12.43
N ALA A 307 0.34 -19.36 -11.22
CA ALA A 307 -0.56 -20.23 -10.46
C ALA A 307 -1.93 -20.38 -11.14
N SER A 308 -2.46 -19.30 -11.74
CA SER A 308 -3.70 -19.36 -12.51
C SER A 308 -3.56 -20.24 -13.75
N ILE A 309 -2.45 -20.13 -14.49
CA ILE A 309 -2.16 -21.00 -15.64
C ILE A 309 -2.04 -22.45 -15.19
N LEU A 310 -1.34 -22.71 -14.07
CA LEU A 310 -1.22 -24.07 -13.54
C LEU A 310 -2.58 -24.67 -13.18
N ARG A 311 -3.48 -23.88 -12.59
CA ARG A 311 -4.83 -24.30 -12.26
C ARG A 311 -5.63 -24.76 -13.48
N ASP A 312 -5.47 -24.09 -14.63
CA ASP A 312 -6.18 -24.44 -15.86
C ASP A 312 -5.75 -25.83 -16.40
N HIS A 313 -4.60 -26.34 -15.92
CA HIS A 313 -4.03 -27.63 -16.34
C HIS A 313 -4.00 -28.69 -15.22
N THR A 314 -4.44 -28.36 -14.01
CA THR A 314 -4.39 -29.27 -12.85
C THR A 314 -5.69 -29.23 -12.06
N PRO A 315 -6.13 -30.37 -11.48
CA PRO A 315 -7.34 -30.45 -10.67
C PRO A 315 -7.14 -29.96 -9.22
N LEU A 316 -6.25 -29.00 -9.00
CA LEU A 316 -5.98 -28.48 -7.67
C LEU A 316 -7.11 -27.55 -7.17
N SER A 317 -7.30 -27.50 -5.85
CA SER A 317 -8.24 -26.55 -5.28
C SER A 317 -7.68 -25.13 -5.33
N ILE A 318 -8.55 -24.15 -5.45
CA ILE A 318 -8.19 -22.72 -5.52
C ILE A 318 -7.34 -22.24 -4.32
N ASN A 319 -7.56 -22.84 -3.14
CA ASN A 319 -6.77 -22.52 -1.95
C ASN A 319 -5.33 -23.06 -2.04
N ILE A 320 -5.12 -24.19 -2.73
CA ILE A 320 -3.78 -24.72 -2.98
C ILE A 320 -3.07 -23.84 -4.01
N ASP A 321 -3.75 -23.45 -5.09
CA ASP A 321 -3.20 -22.55 -6.11
C ASP A 321 -2.80 -21.19 -5.49
N TRP A 322 -3.62 -20.66 -4.59
CA TRP A 322 -3.25 -19.48 -3.82
C TRP A 322 -2.01 -19.70 -2.95
N ALA A 323 -1.92 -20.82 -2.25
CA ALA A 323 -0.74 -21.11 -1.44
C ALA A 323 0.52 -21.18 -2.30
N ILE A 324 0.43 -21.81 -3.49
CA ILE A 324 1.51 -21.85 -4.49
C ILE A 324 1.86 -20.43 -4.94
N ALA A 325 0.86 -19.58 -5.28
CA ALA A 325 1.07 -18.19 -5.69
C ALA A 325 1.79 -17.38 -4.60
N LEU A 326 1.42 -17.59 -3.33
CA LEU A 326 2.06 -16.90 -2.20
C LEU A 326 3.53 -17.31 -2.03
N VAL A 327 3.82 -18.61 -2.10
CA VAL A 327 5.19 -19.14 -2.03
C VAL A 327 6.03 -18.65 -3.21
N LEU A 328 5.49 -18.70 -4.42
CA LEU A 328 6.15 -18.16 -5.62
C LEU A 328 6.41 -16.66 -5.51
N SER A 329 5.45 -15.88 -5.00
CA SER A 329 5.62 -14.44 -4.77
C SER A 329 6.80 -14.15 -3.83
N ALA A 330 6.89 -14.90 -2.72
CA ALA A 330 7.99 -14.78 -1.77
C ALA A 330 9.34 -15.19 -2.38
N ALA A 331 9.36 -16.29 -3.15
CA ALA A 331 10.57 -16.80 -3.78
C ALA A 331 11.09 -15.86 -4.90
N ILE A 332 10.24 -15.52 -5.88
CA ILE A 332 10.61 -14.67 -7.01
C ILE A 332 10.95 -13.25 -6.52
N GLY A 333 10.14 -12.70 -5.62
CA GLY A 333 10.40 -11.40 -5.02
C GLY A 333 11.73 -11.36 -4.25
N SER A 334 12.10 -12.43 -3.56
CA SER A 334 13.40 -12.52 -2.86
C SER A 334 14.57 -12.59 -3.85
N LEU A 335 14.43 -13.30 -4.95
CA LEU A 335 15.44 -13.36 -6.02
C LEU A 335 15.63 -12.00 -6.71
N ALA A 336 14.55 -11.24 -6.92
CA ALA A 336 14.58 -9.92 -7.52
C ALA A 336 15.00 -8.80 -6.55
N SER A 337 15.05 -9.07 -5.25
CA SER A 337 15.31 -8.06 -4.21
C SER A 337 16.64 -7.30 -4.30
N PRO A 338 17.72 -7.79 -4.95
CA PRO A 338 18.93 -6.99 -5.13
C PRO A 338 18.67 -5.67 -5.86
N LEU A 339 17.64 -5.60 -6.71
CA LEU A 339 17.24 -4.40 -7.43
C LEU A 339 16.74 -3.28 -6.50
N GLU A 340 16.14 -3.61 -5.36
CA GLU A 340 15.73 -2.62 -4.33
C GLU A 340 16.94 -1.97 -3.62
N ARG A 341 18.10 -2.61 -3.67
CA ARG A 341 19.30 -2.18 -2.96
C ARG A 341 20.21 -1.30 -3.80
N VAL A 342 19.89 -1.13 -5.09
CA VAL A 342 20.60 -0.20 -5.96
C VAL A 342 20.43 1.20 -5.41
N ARG A 343 21.56 1.86 -5.18
CA ARG A 343 21.62 3.23 -4.62
C ARG A 343 22.35 4.15 -5.58
N ILE A 344 21.70 5.26 -5.89
CA ILE A 344 22.40 6.39 -6.50
C ILE A 344 23.25 7.00 -5.39
N ARG A 345 24.57 7.01 -5.59
CA ARG A 345 25.52 7.67 -4.67
C ARG A 345 25.65 9.12 -5.06
N ARG A 346 25.75 9.99 -4.06
CA ARG A 346 26.06 11.41 -4.22
C ARG A 346 27.53 11.57 -4.63
#